data_163c1198b31248d59825d9be8fe6d288
#
_entry.id   163c1198b31248d59825d9be8fe6d288
#
_cell.length_a   1.000
_cell.length_b   1.000
_cell.length_c   1.000
_cell.angle_alpha   90.00
_cell.angle_beta   90.00
_cell.angle_gamma   90.00
#
_symmetry.space_group_name_H-M   'P 1'
#
loop_
_entity.id
_entity.type
_entity.pdbx_description
1 polymer ?
#
loop_
_entity_poly.entity_id
_entity_poly.type
_entity_poly.pdbx_seq_one_letter_code
_entity_poly.pdbx_strand_id
1 'polypeptide(L)'
;MNICHMRLPVTIIGLCTGLDLAMDGPGLHSVMDVGATRMISELTIFNPSDPITAAASAKMAYAQGLPAYIRLHKGATPPLYDKDTDFSSGFSVIKEGSDLCIVATGVMVHRALKIANELSQHSIKAGVIDVFRGVG
;
A
#
# COMPACT_ATOMS: atom_id res chain seq x y z
N MET A 1 19.38 -8.41 -1.78
CA MET A 1 20.22 -7.93 -0.65
C MET A 1 21.29 -6.93 -1.05
N ASN A 2 22.13 -7.20 -2.05
CA ASN A 2 23.24 -6.29 -2.42
C ASN A 2 22.79 -4.86 -2.77
N ILE A 3 21.67 -4.69 -3.50
CA ILE A 3 21.13 -3.38 -3.88
C ILE A 3 20.86 -2.50 -2.64
N CYS A 4 20.24 -3.09 -1.62
CA CYS A 4 19.89 -2.36 -0.38
C CYS A 4 21.14 -2.08 0.46
N HIS A 5 22.02 -3.08 0.60
CA HIS A 5 23.29 -2.91 1.33
C HIS A 5 24.18 -1.81 0.73
N MET A 6 24.18 -1.70 -0.60
CA MET A 6 24.92 -0.66 -1.33
C MET A 6 24.13 0.66 -1.47
N ARG A 7 22.91 0.73 -0.96
CA ARG A 7 21.99 1.89 -1.03
C ARG A 7 21.80 2.42 -2.46
N LEU A 8 21.69 1.51 -3.43
CA LEU A 8 21.55 1.89 -4.83
C LEU A 8 20.15 2.42 -5.12
N PRO A 9 20.01 3.47 -5.95
CA PRO A 9 18.71 4.06 -6.30
C PRO A 9 17.95 3.18 -7.30
N VAL A 10 17.55 1.99 -6.85
CA VAL A 10 16.83 1.01 -7.67
C VAL A 10 15.41 0.86 -7.14
N THR A 11 14.43 1.04 -8.00
CA THR A 11 13.03 0.77 -7.69
C THR A 11 12.59 -0.53 -8.35
N ILE A 12 12.15 -1.48 -7.54
CA ILE A 12 11.57 -2.75 -7.98
C ILE A 12 10.06 -2.60 -7.97
N ILE A 13 9.40 -2.95 -9.07
CA ILE A 13 7.93 -2.91 -9.17
C ILE A 13 7.41 -4.33 -9.26
N GLY A 14 6.69 -4.78 -8.22
CA GLY A 14 5.97 -6.04 -8.18
C GLY A 14 4.53 -5.85 -8.67
N LEU A 15 4.15 -6.58 -9.70
CA LEU A 15 2.78 -6.57 -10.24
C LEU A 15 2.00 -7.79 -9.78
N CYS A 16 0.68 -7.69 -9.77
CA CYS A 16 -0.24 -8.79 -9.47
C CYS A 16 -0.05 -9.32 -8.04
N THR A 17 -0.21 -8.45 -7.07
CA THR A 17 0.08 -8.73 -5.67
C THR A 17 -0.94 -9.66 -4.99
N GLY A 18 -0.49 -10.38 -3.97
CA GLY A 18 -1.35 -11.27 -3.20
C GLY A 18 -1.91 -12.41 -4.03
N LEU A 19 -3.24 -12.47 -4.15
CA LEU A 19 -3.98 -13.48 -4.90
C LEU A 19 -4.53 -12.99 -6.24
N ASP A 20 -3.97 -11.92 -6.81
CA ASP A 20 -4.43 -11.34 -8.09
C ASP A 20 -4.40 -12.35 -9.26
N LEU A 21 -3.51 -13.31 -9.18
CA LEU A 21 -3.37 -14.42 -10.14
C LEU A 21 -3.82 -15.76 -9.55
N ALA A 22 -4.90 -15.74 -8.76
CA ALA A 22 -5.38 -16.94 -8.05
C ALA A 22 -5.67 -18.13 -8.99
N MET A 23 -6.12 -17.87 -10.22
CA MET A 23 -6.43 -18.89 -11.21
C MET A 23 -5.18 -19.56 -11.80
N ASP A 24 -4.02 -18.92 -11.69
CA ASP A 24 -2.76 -19.41 -12.27
C ASP A 24 -1.98 -20.30 -11.30
N GLY A 25 -2.52 -20.53 -10.11
CA GLY A 25 -2.00 -21.45 -9.10
C GLY A 25 -1.01 -20.83 -8.12
N PRO A 26 -0.63 -21.61 -7.08
CA PRO A 26 0.10 -21.10 -5.91
C PRO A 26 1.52 -20.58 -6.22
N GLY A 27 2.11 -21.00 -7.32
CA GLY A 27 3.43 -20.51 -7.75
C GLY A 27 3.48 -19.03 -8.15
N LEU A 28 2.30 -18.45 -8.45
CA LEU A 28 2.18 -17.03 -8.82
C LEU A 28 1.51 -16.18 -7.73
N HIS A 29 1.23 -16.75 -6.55
CA HIS A 29 0.65 -16.04 -5.42
C HIS A 29 1.75 -15.25 -4.68
N SER A 30 1.68 -13.92 -4.70
CA SER A 30 2.63 -13.05 -4.01
C SER A 30 2.15 -12.75 -2.57
N VAL A 31 2.08 -13.78 -1.73
CA VAL A 31 1.56 -13.65 -0.35
C VAL A 31 2.65 -13.40 0.69
N MET A 32 3.92 -13.67 0.37
CA MET A 32 5.06 -13.51 1.28
C MET A 32 5.97 -12.34 0.93
N ASP A 33 5.69 -11.60 -0.13
CA ASP A 33 6.54 -10.55 -0.67
C ASP A 33 6.84 -9.45 0.36
N VAL A 34 5.83 -8.92 1.04
CA VAL A 34 6.01 -7.92 2.10
C VAL A 34 6.74 -8.52 3.30
N GLY A 35 6.37 -9.75 3.72
CA GLY A 35 7.02 -10.44 4.81
C GLY A 35 8.53 -10.64 4.59
N ALA A 36 8.91 -11.01 3.38
CA ALA A 36 10.31 -11.20 3.01
C ALA A 36 11.07 -9.87 2.82
N THR A 37 10.43 -8.89 2.18
CA THR A 37 11.10 -7.61 1.86
C THR A 37 11.24 -6.69 3.07
N ARG A 38 10.32 -6.72 4.03
CA ARG A 38 10.40 -5.91 5.27
C ARG A 38 11.59 -6.28 6.17
N MET A 39 12.18 -7.44 5.97
CA MET A 39 13.38 -7.86 6.70
C MET A 39 14.67 -7.27 6.12
N ILE A 40 14.58 -6.59 4.98
CA ILE A 40 15.74 -6.01 4.30
C ILE A 40 15.83 -4.55 4.74
N SER A 41 16.84 -4.23 5.53
CA SER A 41 17.14 -2.86 5.94
C SER A 41 17.37 -1.94 4.73
N GLU A 42 17.02 -0.68 4.86
CA GLU A 42 17.14 0.37 3.83
C GLU A 42 16.19 0.19 2.63
N LEU A 43 15.29 -0.80 2.65
CA LEU A 43 14.28 -0.98 1.60
C LEU A 43 12.98 -0.26 1.97
N THR A 44 12.60 0.76 1.21
CA THR A 44 11.29 1.37 1.37
C THR A 44 10.23 0.58 0.59
N ILE A 45 9.16 0.19 1.26
CA ILE A 45 8.06 -0.58 0.66
C ILE A 45 6.87 0.35 0.47
N PHE A 46 6.39 0.44 -0.76
CA PHE A 46 5.16 1.14 -1.11
C PHE A 46 4.07 0.12 -1.49
N ASN A 47 2.90 0.27 -0.90
CA ASN A 47 1.71 -0.52 -1.22
C ASN A 47 0.52 0.40 -1.46
N PRO A 48 0.46 1.06 -2.63
CA PRO A 48 -0.56 2.05 -2.94
C PRO A 48 -1.96 1.44 -3.02
N SER A 49 -2.95 2.22 -2.59
CA SER A 49 -4.35 1.83 -2.53
C SER A 49 -5.15 2.18 -3.79
N ASP A 50 -4.66 3.15 -4.57
CA ASP A 50 -5.33 3.68 -5.76
C ASP A 50 -4.33 4.18 -6.82
N PRO A 51 -4.78 4.60 -8.02
CA PRO A 51 -3.88 5.12 -9.06
C PRO A 51 -3.13 6.39 -8.66
N ILE A 52 -3.70 7.23 -7.79
CA ILE A 52 -3.09 8.48 -7.35
C ILE A 52 -1.90 8.18 -6.42
N THR A 53 -2.11 7.33 -5.41
CA THR A 53 -1.03 6.88 -4.52
C THR A 53 0.02 6.06 -5.26
N ALA A 54 -0.35 5.31 -6.30
CA ALA A 54 0.61 4.59 -7.14
C ALA A 54 1.55 5.54 -7.87
N ALA A 55 1.01 6.60 -8.49
CA ALA A 55 1.80 7.64 -9.14
C ALA A 55 2.67 8.42 -8.14
N ALA A 56 2.14 8.73 -6.96
CA ALA A 56 2.87 9.39 -5.88
C ALA A 56 4.01 8.50 -5.34
N SER A 57 3.77 7.19 -5.18
CA SER A 57 4.77 6.20 -4.75
C SER A 57 5.97 6.16 -5.70
N ALA A 58 5.73 6.19 -7.01
CA ALA A 58 6.81 6.22 -8.00
C ALA A 58 7.64 7.51 -7.89
N LYS A 59 6.99 8.66 -7.71
CA LYS A 59 7.68 9.95 -7.51
C LYS A 59 8.49 9.95 -6.22
N MET A 60 7.93 9.46 -5.12
CA MET A 60 8.63 9.38 -3.83
C MET A 60 9.81 8.41 -3.88
N ALA A 61 9.66 7.24 -4.50
CA ALA A 61 10.74 6.27 -4.69
C ALA A 61 11.90 6.88 -5.49
N TYR A 62 11.60 7.63 -6.55
CA TYR A 62 12.62 8.34 -7.32
C TYR A 62 13.31 9.44 -6.50
N ALA A 63 12.52 10.27 -5.81
CA ALA A 63 13.05 11.43 -5.08
C ALA A 63 13.93 11.03 -3.88
N GLN A 64 13.64 9.91 -3.22
CA GLN A 64 14.45 9.47 -2.08
C GLN A 64 15.85 8.97 -2.48
N GLY A 65 16.06 8.52 -3.74
CA GLY A 65 17.34 8.02 -4.22
C GLY A 65 17.85 6.78 -3.50
N LEU A 66 16.99 6.00 -2.89
CA LEU A 66 17.26 4.79 -2.11
C LEU A 66 16.50 3.60 -2.69
N PRO A 67 16.87 2.36 -2.32
CA PRO A 67 16.14 1.19 -2.76
C PRO A 67 14.66 1.24 -2.40
N ALA A 68 13.79 0.92 -3.35
CA ALA A 68 12.35 0.88 -3.15
C ALA A 68 11.71 -0.36 -3.77
N TYR A 69 10.65 -0.84 -3.14
CA TYR A 69 9.76 -1.86 -3.68
C TYR A 69 8.35 -1.28 -3.76
N ILE A 70 7.78 -1.21 -4.95
CA ILE A 70 6.39 -0.76 -5.16
C ILE A 70 5.55 -1.97 -5.52
N ARG A 71 4.54 -2.23 -4.73
CA ARG A 71 3.65 -3.39 -4.82
C ARG A 71 2.34 -2.99 -5.47
N LEU A 72 2.08 -3.43 -6.70
CA LEU A 72 0.91 -3.03 -7.47
C LEU A 72 -0.10 -4.16 -7.67
N HIS A 73 -1.36 -3.84 -7.41
CA HIS A 73 -2.50 -4.69 -7.71
C HIS A 73 -2.84 -4.68 -9.21
N LYS A 74 -3.32 -5.80 -9.77
CA LYS A 74 -3.69 -5.93 -11.18
C LYS A 74 -4.99 -5.21 -11.53
N GLY A 75 -5.94 -5.18 -10.62
CA GLY A 75 -7.27 -4.61 -10.85
C GLY A 75 -7.28 -3.08 -10.84
N ALA A 76 -8.20 -2.49 -11.61
CA ALA A 76 -8.48 -1.07 -11.49
C ALA A 76 -9.23 -0.78 -10.18
N THR A 77 -8.75 0.19 -9.41
CA THR A 77 -9.41 0.71 -8.22
C THR A 77 -9.89 2.14 -8.46
N PRO A 78 -11.04 2.55 -7.92
CA PRO A 78 -11.45 3.95 -7.99
C PRO A 78 -10.45 4.82 -7.20
N PRO A 79 -10.27 6.11 -7.60
CA PRO A 79 -9.41 7.01 -6.85
C PRO A 79 -10.00 7.27 -5.46
N LEU A 80 -9.13 7.28 -4.44
CA LEU A 80 -9.45 7.65 -3.05
C LEU A 80 -8.94 9.04 -2.71
N TYR A 81 -8.02 9.56 -3.51
CA TYR A 81 -7.32 10.81 -3.26
C TYR A 81 -7.43 11.78 -4.41
N ASP A 82 -7.21 13.04 -4.11
CA ASP A 82 -7.02 14.08 -5.10
C ASP A 82 -5.55 14.14 -5.56
N LYS A 83 -5.33 14.68 -6.76
CA LYS A 83 -3.99 14.76 -7.36
C LYS A 83 -3.00 15.62 -6.56
N ASP A 84 -3.52 16.56 -5.78
CA ASP A 84 -2.74 17.51 -4.98
C ASP A 84 -2.56 17.05 -3.52
N THR A 85 -2.96 15.81 -3.20
CA THR A 85 -2.79 15.25 -1.86
C THR A 85 -1.31 15.11 -1.50
N ASP A 86 -0.95 15.55 -0.30
CA ASP A 86 0.40 15.34 0.26
C ASP A 86 0.53 13.91 0.80
N PHE A 87 1.47 13.15 0.23
CA PHE A 87 1.79 11.78 0.61
C PHE A 87 3.08 11.65 1.45
N SER A 88 3.64 12.76 1.92
CA SER A 88 4.93 12.77 2.63
C SER A 88 4.94 11.96 3.92
N SER A 89 3.81 11.87 4.62
CA SER A 89 3.64 11.13 5.88
C SER A 89 3.81 9.61 5.75
N GLY A 90 3.48 9.03 4.59
CA GLY A 90 3.46 7.59 4.36
C GLY A 90 2.14 6.91 4.76
N PHE A 91 1.21 7.65 5.35
CA PHE A 91 -0.15 7.21 5.68
C PHE A 91 -1.14 8.38 5.55
N SER A 92 -2.42 8.06 5.48
CA SER A 92 -3.51 9.06 5.48
C SER A 92 -4.72 8.54 6.23
N VAL A 93 -5.40 9.44 6.94
CA VAL A 93 -6.72 9.17 7.53
C VAL A 93 -7.76 9.38 6.44
N ILE A 94 -8.36 8.29 5.95
CA ILE A 94 -9.38 8.33 4.90
C ILE A 94 -10.77 8.61 5.47
N LYS A 95 -11.00 8.11 6.67
CA LYS A 95 -12.28 8.28 7.39
C LYS A 95 -12.01 8.38 8.88
N GLU A 96 -12.59 9.39 9.51
CA GLU A 96 -12.57 9.53 10.97
C GLU A 96 -13.57 8.58 11.62
N GLY A 97 -13.25 8.14 12.84
CA GLY A 97 -14.11 7.31 13.67
C GLY A 97 -13.71 7.39 15.14
N SER A 98 -14.70 7.19 16.05
CA SER A 98 -14.49 7.30 17.50
C SER A 98 -14.45 5.96 18.23
N ASP A 99 -15.03 4.89 17.65
CA ASP A 99 -15.25 3.63 18.35
C ASP A 99 -14.17 2.58 18.03
N LEU A 100 -13.70 2.59 16.80
CA LEU A 100 -12.58 1.73 16.36
C LEU A 100 -11.87 2.35 15.16
N CYS A 101 -10.67 1.87 14.87
CA CYS A 101 -9.90 2.25 13.70
C CYS A 101 -9.46 1.01 12.92
N ILE A 102 -9.73 1.00 11.61
CA ILE A 102 -9.26 -0.03 10.68
C ILE A 102 -8.01 0.51 9.98
N VAL A 103 -6.87 -0.11 10.25
CA VAL A 103 -5.63 0.21 9.54
C VAL A 103 -5.50 -0.77 8.36
N ALA A 104 -5.41 -0.23 7.16
CA ALA A 104 -5.36 -1.01 5.92
C ALA A 104 -4.25 -0.51 5.00
N THR A 105 -3.92 -1.29 3.99
CA THR A 105 -2.91 -0.95 2.99
C THR A 105 -3.29 -1.52 1.63
N GLY A 106 -2.90 -0.84 0.56
CA GLY A 106 -3.19 -1.25 -0.81
C GLY A 106 -4.69 -1.36 -1.05
N VAL A 107 -5.10 -2.30 -1.89
CA VAL A 107 -6.51 -2.48 -2.27
C VAL A 107 -7.44 -2.81 -1.08
N MET A 108 -6.89 -3.24 0.04
CA MET A 108 -7.69 -3.54 1.23
C MET A 108 -8.28 -2.29 1.87
N VAL A 109 -7.79 -1.10 1.57
CA VAL A 109 -8.37 0.17 2.01
C VAL A 109 -9.80 0.33 1.49
N HIS A 110 -10.07 -0.07 0.25
CA HIS A 110 -11.44 -0.05 -0.32
C HIS A 110 -12.39 -0.99 0.43
N ARG A 111 -11.89 -2.15 0.86
CA ARG A 111 -12.68 -3.07 1.69
C ARG A 111 -12.91 -2.52 3.09
N ALA A 112 -11.88 -1.92 3.68
CA ALA A 112 -11.98 -1.26 4.99
C ALA A 112 -13.05 -0.15 4.98
N LEU A 113 -13.11 0.66 3.92
CA LEU A 113 -14.13 1.69 3.75
C LEU A 113 -15.54 1.10 3.65
N LYS A 114 -15.71 -0.01 2.91
CA LYS A 114 -17.01 -0.71 2.85
C LYS A 114 -17.43 -1.20 4.22
N ILE A 115 -16.54 -1.87 4.94
CA ILE A 115 -16.79 -2.37 6.31
C ILE A 115 -17.14 -1.20 7.24
N ALA A 116 -16.39 -0.10 7.20
CA ALA A 116 -16.65 1.07 8.03
C ALA A 116 -18.03 1.71 7.74
N ASN A 117 -18.49 1.65 6.49
CA ASN A 117 -19.82 2.12 6.10
C ASN A 117 -20.93 1.15 6.57
N GLU A 118 -20.71 -0.15 6.50
CA GLU A 118 -21.64 -1.16 7.04
C GLU A 118 -21.77 -1.03 8.56
N LEU A 119 -20.65 -0.86 9.27
CA LEU A 119 -20.65 -0.64 10.73
C LEU A 119 -21.40 0.62 11.14
N SER A 120 -21.39 1.66 10.29
CA SER A 120 -22.17 2.88 10.56
C SER A 120 -23.68 2.63 10.62
N GLN A 121 -24.19 1.62 9.89
CA GLN A 121 -25.60 1.21 9.96
C GLN A 121 -25.96 0.58 11.33
N HIS A 122 -24.95 0.10 12.06
CA HIS A 122 -25.06 -0.43 13.42
C HIS A 122 -24.65 0.58 14.49
N SER A 123 -24.61 1.88 14.16
CA SER A 123 -24.21 2.98 15.06
C SER A 123 -22.76 2.88 15.55
N ILE A 124 -21.89 2.15 14.86
CA ILE A 124 -20.45 2.04 15.17
C ILE A 124 -19.69 2.99 14.25
N LYS A 125 -18.97 3.94 14.83
CA LYS A 125 -18.15 4.92 14.10
C LYS A 125 -16.74 4.41 13.90
N ALA A 126 -16.52 3.69 12.80
CA ALA A 126 -15.22 3.16 12.43
C ALA A 126 -14.42 4.17 11.59
N GLY A 127 -13.21 4.49 12.03
CA GLY A 127 -12.19 5.19 11.24
C GLY A 127 -11.45 4.26 10.30
N VAL A 128 -10.84 4.80 9.25
CA VAL A 128 -10.00 4.07 8.29
C VAL A 128 -8.72 4.84 8.04
N ILE A 129 -7.58 4.17 8.25
CA ILE A 129 -6.24 4.68 7.93
C ILE A 129 -5.66 3.85 6.79
N ASP A 130 -5.20 4.52 5.75
CA ASP A 130 -4.40 3.93 4.67
C ASP A 130 -2.92 4.09 4.99
N VAL A 131 -2.18 2.98 5.06
CA VAL A 131 -0.72 2.97 5.21
C VAL A 131 -0.11 2.53 3.89
N PHE A 132 0.35 3.48 3.10
CA PHE A 132 0.88 3.22 1.75
C PHE A 132 2.41 3.15 1.69
N ARG A 133 3.13 3.52 2.76
CA ARG A 133 4.59 3.44 2.83
C ARG A 133 5.04 2.84 4.16
N GLY A 134 5.90 1.82 4.09
CA GLY A 134 6.62 1.22 5.20
C GLY A 134 8.12 1.22 4.96
N VAL A 135 8.90 1.07 6.03
CA VAL A 135 10.37 0.91 5.97
C VAL A 135 10.73 -0.45 6.52
N GLY A 136 11.65 -1.15 5.87
CA GLY A 136 12.25 -2.39 6.35
C GLY A 136 13.36 -2.16 7.35
#